data_c4528debcdf95366d9f771feec0922e1
#
_entry.id   c4528debcdf95366d9f771feec0922e1
#
_cell.length_a   1.000
_cell.length_b   1.000
_cell.length_c   1.000
_cell.angle_alpha   90.00
_cell.angle_beta   90.00
_cell.angle_gamma   90.00
#
_symmetry.space_group_name_H-M   'P 1'
#
loop_
_entity.id
_entity.type
_entity.pdbx_description
1 polymer ?
#
loop_
_entity_poly.entity_id
_entity_poly.type
_entity_poly.pdbx_seq_one_letter_code
_entity_poly.pdbx_strand_id
1 'polypeptide(L)'
;MKNTMEHKDYTGSVEYSDEDGIFFGKVQFIRALISYEGSNAKELRKDFHDGVNDYLAMCKEKNVAPEQPFKGSFNVRVGRDLHRQIALEAARRGVSLNSLIVDALEKETHHMI
;
A
#
# COMPACT_ATOMS: atom_id res chain seq x y z
N MET A 1 -5.62 -6.75 -7.25
CA MET A 1 -4.57 -7.73 -6.88
C MET A 1 -5.20 -9.04 -6.48
N LYS A 2 -4.53 -10.12 -6.82
CA LYS A 2 -4.93 -11.45 -6.40
C LYS A 2 -4.17 -11.82 -5.13
N ASN A 3 -4.66 -12.78 -4.38
CA ASN A 3 -3.96 -13.32 -3.21
C ASN A 3 -3.64 -12.26 -2.16
N THR A 4 -4.67 -11.53 -1.76
CA THR A 4 -4.55 -10.56 -0.67
C THR A 4 -5.68 -10.72 0.32
N MET A 5 -5.43 -10.21 1.53
CA MET A 5 -6.42 -10.14 2.59
C MET A 5 -6.50 -8.69 3.04
N GLU A 6 -7.63 -8.30 3.61
CA GLU A 6 -7.81 -6.94 4.13
C GLU A 6 -8.39 -6.97 5.53
N HIS A 7 -7.91 -6.06 6.36
CA HIS A 7 -8.40 -5.89 7.73
C HIS A 7 -8.08 -4.46 8.19
N LYS A 8 -9.12 -3.71 8.57
CA LYS A 8 -8.98 -2.33 9.08
C LYS A 8 -8.13 -1.45 8.16
N ASP A 9 -8.37 -1.54 6.86
CA ASP A 9 -7.67 -0.79 5.80
C ASP A 9 -6.23 -1.23 5.57
N TYR A 10 -5.76 -2.30 6.19
CA TYR A 10 -4.47 -2.89 5.92
C TYR A 10 -4.62 -4.07 4.97
N THR A 11 -3.71 -4.15 4.02
CA THR A 11 -3.70 -5.22 3.01
C THR A 11 -2.55 -6.16 3.32
N GLY A 12 -2.84 -7.45 3.34
CA GLY A 12 -1.84 -8.48 3.59
C GLY A 12 -1.66 -9.38 2.38
N SER A 13 -0.42 -9.80 2.13
CA SER A 13 -0.11 -10.75 1.06
C SER A 13 -0.42 -12.19 1.50
N VAL A 14 -0.58 -13.07 0.52
CA VAL A 14 -0.76 -14.50 0.74
C VAL A 14 0.22 -15.24 -0.14
N GLU A 15 1.11 -16.00 0.48
CA GLU A 15 2.12 -16.80 -0.20
C GLU A 15 2.12 -18.20 0.40
N TYR A 16 2.62 -19.15 -0.36
CA TYR A 16 2.68 -20.54 0.08
C TYR A 16 4.11 -21.05 -0.01
N SER A 17 4.58 -21.71 1.05
CA SER A 17 5.87 -22.37 1.07
C SER A 17 5.63 -23.89 0.99
N ASP A 18 5.96 -24.47 -0.15
CA ASP A 18 5.82 -25.92 -0.33
C ASP A 18 6.80 -26.68 0.56
N GLU A 19 7.99 -26.12 0.75
CA GLU A 19 9.01 -26.72 1.60
C GLU A 19 8.56 -26.85 3.05
N ASP A 20 7.96 -25.79 3.59
CA ASP A 20 7.50 -25.75 4.98
C ASP A 20 6.04 -26.17 5.13
N GLY A 21 5.30 -26.27 4.04
CA GLY A 21 3.89 -26.65 4.06
C GLY A 21 3.01 -25.63 4.76
N ILE A 22 3.36 -24.35 4.69
CA ILE A 22 2.59 -23.30 5.35
C ILE A 22 2.27 -22.15 4.39
N PHE A 23 1.21 -21.43 4.73
CA PHE A 23 0.90 -20.16 4.10
C PHE A 23 1.49 -19.06 4.96
N PHE A 24 1.96 -18.00 4.34
CA PHE A 24 2.56 -16.87 5.05
C PHE A 24 2.37 -15.57 4.26
N GLY A 25 2.70 -14.46 4.89
CA GLY A 25 2.63 -13.17 4.23
C GLY A 25 3.04 -12.04 5.16
N LYS A 26 2.89 -10.84 4.66
CA LYS A 26 3.17 -9.63 5.42
C LYS A 26 2.25 -8.51 4.98
N VAL A 27 2.04 -7.55 5.86
CA VAL A 27 1.25 -6.36 5.54
C VAL A 27 2.02 -5.53 4.52
N GLN A 28 1.30 -5.09 3.48
CA GLN A 28 1.87 -4.34 2.36
C GLN A 28 1.73 -2.84 2.59
N PHE A 29 2.53 -2.06 1.86
CA PHE A 29 2.41 -0.61 1.77
C PHE A 29 2.68 0.16 3.07
N ILE A 30 3.34 -0.44 4.05
CA ILE A 30 3.82 0.22 5.26
C ILE A 30 5.26 -0.20 5.49
N ARG A 31 5.98 0.56 6.32
CA ARG A 31 7.38 0.25 6.64
C ARG A 31 7.50 -0.72 7.80
N ALA A 32 6.55 -0.69 8.72
CA ALA A 32 6.55 -1.63 9.84
C ALA A 32 6.42 -3.05 9.31
N LEU A 33 7.14 -3.98 9.91
CA LEU A 33 7.07 -5.39 9.53
C LEU A 33 6.01 -6.09 10.37
N ILE A 34 4.92 -6.48 9.72
CA ILE A 34 3.87 -7.28 10.33
C ILE A 34 3.76 -8.52 9.46
N SER A 35 4.30 -9.64 9.95
CA SER A 35 4.27 -10.91 9.24
C SER A 35 3.38 -11.90 9.98
N TYR A 36 2.91 -12.91 9.27
CA TYR A 36 1.97 -13.88 9.81
C TYR A 36 2.05 -15.17 9.00
N GLU A 37 1.54 -16.25 9.58
CA GLU A 37 1.57 -17.56 8.94
C GLU A 37 0.43 -18.43 9.45
N GLY A 38 0.16 -19.53 8.73
CA GLY A 38 -0.84 -20.49 9.14
C GLY A 38 -0.78 -21.74 8.27
N SER A 39 -1.28 -22.84 8.81
CA SER A 39 -1.31 -24.12 8.09
C SER A 39 -2.45 -24.22 7.10
N ASN A 40 -3.43 -23.33 7.21
CA ASN A 40 -4.58 -23.28 6.31
C ASN A 40 -5.08 -21.84 6.21
N ALA A 41 -6.04 -21.60 5.33
CA ALA A 41 -6.54 -20.25 5.09
C ALA A 41 -7.13 -19.59 6.34
N LYS A 42 -7.83 -20.35 7.15
CA LYS A 42 -8.48 -19.84 8.36
C LYS A 42 -7.44 -19.38 9.38
N GLU A 43 -6.41 -20.19 9.60
CA GLU A 43 -5.32 -19.84 10.52
C GLU A 43 -4.52 -18.64 10.03
N LEU A 44 -4.25 -18.62 8.71
CA LEU A 44 -3.53 -17.49 8.12
C LEU A 44 -4.29 -16.19 8.32
N ARG A 45 -5.59 -16.20 8.04
CA ARG A 45 -6.43 -15.01 8.20
C ARG A 45 -6.46 -14.54 9.65
N LYS A 46 -6.59 -15.49 10.56
CA LYS A 46 -6.61 -15.15 11.99
C LYS A 46 -5.30 -14.51 12.42
N ASP A 47 -4.17 -15.10 12.00
CA ASP A 47 -2.85 -14.58 12.37
C ASP A 47 -2.62 -13.19 11.76
N PHE A 48 -3.10 -12.96 10.55
CA PHE A 48 -3.05 -11.64 9.91
C PHE A 48 -3.86 -10.62 10.71
N HIS A 49 -5.10 -10.96 11.07
CA HIS A 49 -5.95 -10.06 11.84
C HIS A 49 -5.33 -9.75 13.21
N ASP A 50 -4.81 -10.76 13.88
CA ASP A 50 -4.17 -10.59 15.18
C ASP A 50 -2.94 -9.70 15.07
N GLY A 51 -2.13 -9.89 14.02
CA GLY A 51 -0.94 -9.08 13.79
C GLY A 51 -1.27 -7.61 13.59
N VAL A 52 -2.29 -7.31 12.78
CA VAL A 52 -2.74 -5.94 12.57
C VAL A 52 -3.27 -5.35 13.87
N ASN A 53 -4.10 -6.11 14.59
CA ASN A 53 -4.68 -5.63 15.85
C ASN A 53 -3.61 -5.36 16.91
N ASP A 54 -2.60 -6.23 16.99
CA ASP A 54 -1.49 -6.07 17.92
C ASP A 54 -0.66 -4.83 17.58
N TYR A 55 -0.43 -4.59 16.29
CA TYR A 55 0.28 -3.39 15.85
C TYR A 55 -0.46 -2.12 16.25
N LEU A 56 -1.78 -2.09 16.00
CA LEU A 56 -2.60 -0.93 16.35
C LEU A 56 -2.64 -0.70 17.85
N ALA A 57 -2.75 -1.78 18.64
CA ALA A 57 -2.74 -1.69 20.09
C ALA A 57 -1.39 -1.17 20.61
N MET A 58 -0.29 -1.64 20.02
CA MET A 58 1.05 -1.17 20.39
C MET A 58 1.21 0.33 20.09
N CYS A 59 0.73 0.77 18.94
CA CYS A 59 0.79 2.19 18.59
C CYS A 59 0.01 3.04 19.58
N LYS A 60 -1.17 2.58 19.96
CA LYS A 60 -1.99 3.28 20.93
C LYS A 60 -1.32 3.36 22.31
N GLU A 61 -0.74 2.23 22.74
CA GLU A 61 -0.04 2.18 24.02
C GLU A 61 1.15 3.12 24.07
N LYS A 62 1.92 3.18 22.95
CA LYS A 62 3.08 4.04 22.85
C LYS A 62 2.73 5.48 22.47
N ASN A 63 1.45 5.75 22.25
CA ASN A 63 0.97 7.06 21.85
C ASN A 63 1.59 7.55 20.55
N VAL A 64 1.76 6.64 19.58
CA VAL A 64 2.25 6.95 18.23
C VAL A 64 1.15 6.65 17.22
N ALA A 65 1.08 7.47 16.18
CA ALA A 65 0.12 7.26 15.10
C ALA A 65 0.53 6.04 14.27
N PRO A 66 -0.38 5.10 14.01
CA PRO A 66 -0.07 3.97 13.14
C PRO A 66 0.14 4.44 11.69
N GLU A 67 0.96 3.69 10.95
CA GLU A 67 1.16 3.98 9.53
C GLU A 67 -0.14 3.75 8.76
N GLN A 68 -0.40 4.65 7.81
CA GLN A 68 -1.56 4.54 6.91
C GLN A 68 -1.07 4.08 5.55
N PRO A 69 -1.58 2.95 5.03
CA PRO A 69 -1.13 2.43 3.72
C PRO A 69 -1.39 3.41 2.58
N PHE A 70 -2.50 4.13 2.64
CA PHE A 70 -2.91 5.02 1.55
C PHE A 70 -3.20 6.41 2.12
N LYS A 71 -2.13 7.21 2.25
CA LYS A 71 -2.21 8.54 2.88
C LYS A 71 -2.83 9.62 1.98
N GLY A 72 -2.97 9.34 0.70
CA GLY A 72 -3.42 10.32 -0.26
C GLY A 72 -2.27 11.13 -0.88
N SER A 73 -1.04 10.86 -0.48
CA SER A 73 0.13 11.52 -1.07
C SER A 73 1.33 10.59 -1.08
N PHE A 74 2.18 10.74 -2.07
CA PHE A 74 3.45 10.02 -2.18
C PHE A 74 4.40 10.79 -3.08
N ASN A 75 5.68 10.50 -2.95
CA ASN A 75 6.71 11.16 -3.75
C ASN A 75 7.18 10.26 -4.88
N VAL A 76 7.38 10.86 -6.06
CA VAL A 76 7.89 10.14 -7.23
C VAL A 76 9.07 10.92 -7.80
N ARG A 77 10.15 10.23 -8.10
CA ARG A 77 11.29 10.81 -8.81
C ARG A 77 11.11 10.58 -10.28
N VAL A 78 10.93 11.64 -11.04
CA VAL A 78 10.67 11.54 -12.48
C VAL A 78 11.87 11.91 -13.33
N GLY A 79 12.93 12.44 -12.72
CA GLY A 79 14.08 12.91 -13.43
C GLY A 79 13.88 14.36 -13.88
N ARG A 80 15.00 15.02 -14.17
CA ARG A 80 15.02 16.44 -14.48
C ARG A 80 14.25 16.79 -15.75
N ASP A 81 14.45 16.02 -16.80
CA ASP A 81 13.85 16.33 -18.11
C ASP A 81 12.34 16.18 -18.07
N LEU A 82 11.84 15.10 -17.49
CA LEU A 82 10.39 14.90 -17.39
C LEU A 82 9.76 15.93 -16.45
N HIS A 83 10.43 16.27 -15.36
CA HIS A 83 9.95 17.30 -14.46
C HIS A 83 9.75 18.62 -15.22
N ARG A 84 10.74 19.00 -16.04
CA ARG A 84 10.65 20.21 -16.85
C ARG A 84 9.47 20.14 -17.83
N GLN A 85 9.33 19.00 -18.52
CA GLN A 85 8.26 18.83 -19.50
C GLN A 85 6.87 18.94 -18.86
N ILE A 86 6.64 18.29 -17.73
CA ILE A 86 5.33 18.36 -17.09
C ILE A 86 5.04 19.75 -16.51
N ALA A 87 6.07 20.43 -15.99
CA ALA A 87 5.90 21.78 -15.49
C ALA A 87 5.51 22.75 -16.62
N LEU A 88 6.15 22.64 -17.78
CA LEU A 88 5.84 23.46 -18.95
C LEU A 88 4.43 23.16 -19.48
N GLU A 89 4.05 21.88 -19.50
CA GLU A 89 2.72 21.49 -19.96
C GLU A 89 1.62 22.01 -19.02
N ALA A 90 1.84 21.93 -17.73
CA ALA A 90 0.91 22.46 -16.73
C ALA A 90 0.72 23.96 -16.92
N ALA A 91 1.83 24.70 -17.11
CA ALA A 91 1.80 26.12 -17.35
C ALA A 91 1.03 26.45 -18.64
N ARG A 92 1.27 25.69 -19.71
CA ARG A 92 0.58 25.88 -20.98
C ARG A 92 -0.93 25.70 -20.85
N ARG A 93 -1.37 24.74 -20.03
CA ARG A 93 -2.78 24.46 -19.80
C ARG A 93 -3.43 25.37 -18.74
N GLY A 94 -2.62 26.14 -18.02
CA GLY A 94 -3.12 26.99 -16.96
C GLY A 94 -3.58 26.21 -15.72
N VAL A 95 -2.99 25.05 -15.48
CA VAL A 95 -3.32 24.22 -14.31
C VAL A 95 -2.05 24.02 -13.46
N SER A 96 -2.26 23.59 -12.22
CA SER A 96 -1.12 23.29 -11.35
C SER A 96 -0.42 22.01 -11.80
N LEU A 97 0.85 21.89 -11.44
CA LEU A 97 1.60 20.65 -11.69
C LEU A 97 0.89 19.45 -11.04
N ASN A 98 0.43 19.62 -9.82
CA ASN A 98 -0.28 18.58 -9.11
C ASN A 98 -1.56 18.14 -9.84
N SER A 99 -2.35 19.10 -10.33
CA SER A 99 -3.57 18.79 -11.08
C SER A 99 -3.29 18.02 -12.36
N LEU A 100 -2.22 18.40 -13.07
CA LEU A 100 -1.84 17.71 -14.29
C LEU A 100 -1.47 16.25 -14.00
N ILE A 101 -0.68 16.04 -12.95
CA ILE A 101 -0.24 14.69 -12.57
C ILE A 101 -1.42 13.84 -12.12
N VAL A 102 -2.29 14.36 -11.27
CA VAL A 102 -3.47 13.64 -10.81
C VAL A 102 -4.35 13.22 -11.98
N ASP A 103 -4.59 14.15 -12.92
CA ASP A 103 -5.39 13.86 -14.11
C ASP A 103 -4.77 12.73 -14.95
N ALA A 104 -3.46 12.79 -15.15
CA ALA A 104 -2.75 11.76 -15.91
C ALA A 104 -2.84 10.40 -15.23
N LEU A 105 -2.70 10.35 -13.92
CA LEU A 105 -2.78 9.10 -13.17
C LEU A 105 -4.20 8.54 -13.16
N GLU A 106 -5.21 9.39 -13.07
CA GLU A 106 -6.59 8.94 -13.17
C GLU A 106 -6.88 8.30 -14.51
N LYS A 107 -6.41 8.91 -15.60
CA LYS A 107 -6.58 8.35 -16.95
C LYS A 107 -5.90 7.00 -17.08
N GLU A 108 -4.70 6.88 -16.53
CA GLU A 108 -3.95 5.63 -16.60
C GLU A 108 -4.63 4.51 -15.81
N THR A 109 -5.24 4.82 -14.68
CA THR A 109 -5.88 3.81 -13.85
C THR A 109 -7.30 3.47 -14.31
N HIS A 110 -8.02 4.42 -14.90
CA HIS A 110 -9.40 4.20 -15.34
C HIS A 110 -9.50 3.25 -16.52
N HIS A 111 -8.57 3.28 -17.45
CA HIS A 111 -8.65 2.39 -18.62
C HIS A 111 -8.44 0.93 -18.27
N MET A 112 -8.05 0.63 -17.04
CA MET A 112 -7.86 -0.72 -16.54
C MET A 112 -9.16 -1.40 -16.11
N ILE A 113 -10.25 -0.66 -16.11
CA ILE A 113 -11.55 -1.15 -15.69
C ILE A 113 -12.27 -1.89 -16.81
#